data_1a6bdef801315d02549142cc50d7ff21
#
_entry.id   1a6bdef801315d02549142cc50d7ff21
#
_cell.length_a   1.000
_cell.length_b   1.000
_cell.length_c   1.000
_cell.angle_alpha   90.00
_cell.angle_beta   90.00
_cell.angle_gamma   90.00
#
_symmetry.space_group_name_H-M   'P 1'
#
loop_
_entity.id
_entity.type
_entity.pdbx_description
1 polymer ?
#
loop_
_entity_poly.entity_id
_entity_poly.type
_entity_poly.pdbx_seq_one_letter_code
_entity_poly.pdbx_strand_id
1 'polypeptide(L)'
;MTKITDIPAIRFKGFSDTWEQRKFSDLVQIERGGSPRPIDDFITDSPDGLNWVKIGDAPAQGNYITKTAEKIKPEGLSKTREVHPGDLILSNSMSFGKPYIMGIDGCIHDGWLLIRNTYKVFDLTFLCHLLGTPQMIIQYKSLAAGSTVNNLNKELVGNTVVTIPTIKEQRVLGQYLETLDNLITLHQCE
;
A
#
# COMPACT_ATOMS: atom_id res chain seq x y z
N MET A 1 13.62 12.49 22.78
CA MET A 1 12.36 12.62 22.03
C MET A 1 11.23 12.15 22.92
N THR A 2 10.29 13.03 23.26
CA THR A 2 9.13 12.68 24.09
C THR A 2 8.24 11.75 23.26
N LYS A 3 8.00 10.52 23.72
CA LYS A 3 7.01 9.63 23.09
C LYS A 3 5.65 10.30 23.25
N ILE A 4 5.06 10.77 22.15
CA ILE A 4 3.67 11.19 22.14
C ILE A 4 2.87 9.89 22.14
N THR A 5 2.16 9.65 23.24
CA THR A 5 1.28 8.50 23.42
C THR A 5 -0.14 8.95 23.17
N ASP A 6 -0.82 8.29 22.25
CA ASP A 6 -2.22 8.57 21.94
C ASP A 6 -3.09 7.41 22.46
N ILE A 7 -4.24 7.75 23.06
CA ILE A 7 -5.25 6.78 23.48
C ILE A 7 -6.50 7.09 22.68
N PRO A 8 -6.90 6.21 21.74
CA PRO A 8 -8.11 6.45 20.95
C PRO A 8 -9.35 6.47 21.86
N ALA A 9 -10.29 7.38 21.52
CA ALA A 9 -11.53 7.53 22.28
C ALA A 9 -12.47 6.30 22.18
N ILE A 10 -12.36 5.55 21.09
CA ILE A 10 -13.12 4.31 20.85
C ILE A 10 -12.12 3.19 20.65
N ARG A 11 -12.32 2.08 21.38
CA ARG A 11 -11.40 0.95 21.37
C ARG A 11 -12.12 -0.37 21.67
N PHE A 12 -11.61 -1.47 21.14
CA PHE A 12 -12.11 -2.79 21.51
C PHE A 12 -11.79 -3.09 23.00
N LYS A 13 -12.71 -3.78 23.66
CA LYS A 13 -12.54 -4.21 25.06
C LYS A 13 -11.31 -5.11 25.19
N GLY A 14 -10.49 -4.85 26.21
CA GLY A 14 -9.32 -5.65 26.55
C GLY A 14 -7.99 -5.05 26.08
N PHE A 15 -8.01 -3.93 25.35
CA PHE A 15 -6.81 -3.20 24.99
C PHE A 15 -6.71 -1.89 25.78
N SER A 16 -5.60 -1.68 26.47
CA SER A 16 -5.32 -0.50 27.31
C SER A 16 -3.98 0.16 27.03
N ASP A 17 -3.10 -0.53 26.27
CA ASP A 17 -1.77 -0.02 25.93
C ASP A 17 -1.88 1.25 25.08
N THR A 18 -1.01 2.22 25.34
CA THR A 18 -0.93 3.44 24.52
C THR A 18 -0.44 3.12 23.10
N TRP A 19 -0.99 3.80 22.12
CA TRP A 19 -0.50 3.70 20.74
C TRP A 19 0.83 4.45 20.62
N GLU A 20 1.75 3.90 19.82
CA GLU A 20 3.06 4.50 19.58
C GLU A 20 3.07 5.33 18.32
N GLN A 21 3.56 6.56 18.43
CA GLN A 21 3.82 7.41 17.26
C GLN A 21 5.24 7.15 16.72
N ARG A 22 5.34 6.81 15.46
CA ARG A 22 6.59 6.45 14.80
C ARG A 22 6.69 7.04 13.39
N LYS A 23 7.90 7.34 12.96
CA LYS A 23 8.16 7.65 11.56
C LYS A 23 7.99 6.40 10.71
N PHE A 24 7.30 6.50 9.57
CA PHE A 24 6.93 5.32 8.79
C PHE A 24 8.14 4.61 8.20
N SER A 25 9.16 5.35 7.75
CA SER A 25 10.43 4.77 7.26
C SER A 25 11.19 3.92 8.27
N ASP A 26 10.91 4.07 9.58
CA ASP A 26 11.57 3.28 10.63
C ASP A 26 10.91 1.90 10.80
N LEU A 27 9.76 1.69 10.15
CA LEU A 27 8.89 0.53 10.34
C LEU A 27 8.77 -0.36 9.11
N VAL A 28 9.06 0.20 7.91
CA VAL A 28 8.90 -0.49 6.63
C VAL A 28 10.03 -0.12 5.67
N GLN A 29 10.24 -0.96 4.67
CA GLN A 29 11.06 -0.63 3.50
C GLN A 29 10.16 -0.15 2.38
N ILE A 30 10.53 0.98 1.72
CA ILE A 30 9.76 1.57 0.64
C ILE A 30 10.61 1.60 -0.62
N GLU A 31 10.07 1.02 -1.70
CA GLU A 31 10.72 0.98 -3.01
C GLU A 31 9.79 1.57 -4.07
N ARG A 32 10.36 2.18 -5.10
CA ARG A 32 9.58 2.63 -6.25
C ARG A 32 9.54 1.54 -7.29
N GLY A 33 8.37 1.32 -7.90
CA GLY A 33 8.22 0.54 -9.10
C GLY A 33 9.04 1.10 -10.26
N GLY A 34 9.09 0.39 -11.37
CA GLY A 34 9.84 0.81 -12.54
C GLY A 34 9.19 0.32 -13.82
N SER A 35 9.55 0.94 -14.94
CA SER A 35 9.06 0.57 -16.26
C SER A 35 10.24 0.33 -17.19
N PRO A 36 10.36 -0.84 -17.81
CA PRO A 36 11.36 -1.06 -18.86
C PRO A 36 11.07 -0.12 -20.05
N ARG A 37 12.11 0.32 -20.71
CA ARG A 37 12.03 1.27 -21.83
C ARG A 37 12.82 0.77 -23.04
N PRO A 38 12.28 0.88 -24.27
CA PRO A 38 10.88 1.22 -24.56
C PRO A 38 9.95 0.08 -24.13
N ILE A 39 8.75 0.41 -23.63
CA ILE A 39 7.85 -0.60 -23.02
C ILE A 39 7.33 -1.60 -24.06
N ASP A 40 7.08 -1.16 -25.28
CA ASP A 40 6.54 -1.99 -26.37
C ASP A 40 7.43 -3.20 -26.69
N ASP A 41 8.75 -3.09 -26.49
CA ASP A 41 9.69 -4.20 -26.69
C ASP A 41 9.53 -5.30 -25.62
N PHE A 42 8.91 -4.96 -24.49
CA PHE A 42 8.75 -5.86 -23.34
C PHE A 42 7.35 -6.41 -23.17
N ILE A 43 6.32 -5.79 -23.76
CA ILE A 43 4.95 -6.33 -23.70
C ILE A 43 4.91 -7.70 -24.39
N THR A 44 4.15 -8.64 -23.80
CA THR A 44 4.03 -10.00 -24.29
C THR A 44 2.71 -10.65 -23.92
N ASP A 45 2.19 -11.49 -24.81
CA ASP A 45 1.05 -12.37 -24.55
C ASP A 45 1.50 -13.80 -24.17
N SER A 46 2.82 -14.02 -24.03
CA SER A 46 3.36 -15.33 -23.66
C SER A 46 2.80 -15.82 -22.32
N PRO A 47 2.46 -17.12 -22.19
CA PRO A 47 2.10 -17.72 -20.90
C PRO A 47 3.13 -17.47 -19.81
N ASP A 48 4.42 -17.48 -20.17
CA ASP A 48 5.56 -17.27 -19.25
C ASP A 48 5.82 -15.79 -18.93
N GLY A 49 5.01 -14.87 -19.49
CA GLY A 49 5.09 -13.45 -19.19
C GLY A 49 4.72 -13.13 -17.74
N LEU A 50 5.43 -12.16 -17.14
CA LEU A 50 5.18 -11.66 -15.81
C LEU A 50 3.99 -10.70 -15.81
N ASN A 51 3.08 -10.83 -14.85
CA ASN A 51 1.98 -9.88 -14.68
C ASN A 51 2.53 -8.46 -14.50
N TRP A 52 2.09 -7.52 -15.36
CA TRP A 52 2.51 -6.12 -15.35
C TRP A 52 1.45 -5.25 -14.69
N VAL A 53 1.68 -4.88 -13.43
CA VAL A 53 0.69 -4.16 -12.60
C VAL A 53 0.76 -2.66 -12.88
N LYS A 54 -0.23 -2.14 -13.59
CA LYS A 54 -0.42 -0.71 -13.86
C LYS A 54 -1.47 -0.11 -12.94
N ILE A 55 -1.55 1.21 -12.85
CA ILE A 55 -2.58 1.91 -12.04
C ILE A 55 -4.00 1.53 -12.48
N GLY A 56 -4.21 1.29 -13.78
CA GLY A 56 -5.50 0.88 -14.33
C GLY A 56 -5.98 -0.52 -13.92
N ASP A 57 -5.08 -1.37 -13.40
CA ASP A 57 -5.42 -2.71 -12.91
C ASP A 57 -5.99 -2.70 -11.48
N ALA A 58 -5.89 -1.54 -10.81
CA ALA A 58 -6.44 -1.38 -9.47
C ALA A 58 -7.96 -1.48 -9.51
N PRO A 59 -8.59 -2.29 -8.65
CA PRO A 59 -10.03 -2.45 -8.64
C PRO A 59 -10.72 -1.16 -8.20
N ALA A 60 -11.91 -0.90 -8.75
CA ALA A 60 -12.74 0.21 -8.31
C ALA A 60 -13.20 0.04 -6.85
N GLN A 61 -13.46 -1.20 -6.45
CA GLN A 61 -13.88 -1.59 -5.11
C GLN A 61 -12.93 -2.66 -4.56
N GLY A 62 -12.76 -2.65 -3.22
CA GLY A 62 -11.86 -3.56 -2.54
C GLY A 62 -10.39 -3.13 -2.59
N ASN A 63 -9.56 -3.91 -1.92
CA ASN A 63 -8.16 -3.57 -1.66
C ASN A 63 -7.17 -4.58 -2.26
N TYR A 64 -7.64 -5.56 -3.06
CA TYR A 64 -6.79 -6.62 -3.62
C TYR A 64 -6.65 -6.50 -5.13
N ILE A 65 -5.41 -6.53 -5.62
CA ILE A 65 -5.13 -6.66 -7.07
C ILE A 65 -4.92 -8.15 -7.38
N THR A 66 -5.86 -8.73 -8.12
CA THR A 66 -5.91 -10.16 -8.41
C THR A 66 -5.71 -10.50 -9.89
N LYS A 67 -5.62 -9.50 -10.76
CA LYS A 67 -5.40 -9.67 -12.20
C LYS A 67 -4.75 -8.43 -12.79
N THR A 68 -4.11 -8.59 -13.93
CA THR A 68 -3.56 -7.50 -14.76
C THR A 68 -4.06 -7.61 -16.19
N ALA A 69 -4.12 -6.49 -16.89
CA ALA A 69 -4.47 -6.46 -18.31
C ALA A 69 -3.31 -6.89 -19.20
N GLU A 70 -2.07 -6.69 -18.76
CA GLU A 70 -0.88 -6.91 -19.57
C GLU A 70 0.17 -7.73 -18.81
N LYS A 71 1.08 -8.32 -19.61
CA LYS A 71 2.28 -8.99 -19.12
C LYS A 71 3.51 -8.40 -19.79
N ILE A 72 4.66 -8.55 -19.12
CA ILE A 72 5.96 -8.24 -19.72
C ILE A 72 6.85 -9.48 -19.78
N LYS A 73 7.80 -9.47 -20.70
CA LYS A 73 8.84 -10.49 -20.81
C LYS A 73 9.68 -10.54 -19.53
N PRO A 74 10.16 -11.73 -19.09
CA PRO A 74 10.99 -11.88 -17.89
C PRO A 74 12.26 -11.01 -17.91
N GLU A 75 12.83 -10.69 -19.07
CA GLU A 75 14.00 -9.84 -19.22
C GLU A 75 13.76 -8.40 -18.74
N GLY A 76 12.49 -7.98 -18.68
CA GLY A 76 12.08 -6.67 -18.15
C GLY A 76 12.15 -6.57 -16.63
N LEU A 77 12.19 -7.70 -15.89
CA LEU A 77 12.11 -7.73 -14.43
C LEU A 77 13.18 -6.89 -13.74
N SER A 78 14.41 -6.90 -14.27
CA SER A 78 15.52 -6.12 -13.69
C SER A 78 15.28 -4.60 -13.68
N LYS A 79 14.33 -4.11 -14.47
CA LYS A 79 13.97 -2.69 -14.61
C LYS A 79 12.67 -2.31 -13.87
N THR A 80 12.09 -3.26 -13.16
CA THR A 80 10.85 -3.10 -12.39
C THR A 80 11.09 -3.43 -10.91
N ARG A 81 9.99 -3.69 -10.18
CA ARG A 81 10.04 -4.30 -8.84
C ARG A 81 9.09 -5.48 -8.83
N GLU A 82 9.64 -6.64 -8.48
CA GLU A 82 8.87 -7.86 -8.28
C GLU A 82 8.00 -7.74 -7.03
N VAL A 83 6.78 -8.27 -7.13
CA VAL A 83 5.79 -8.31 -6.06
C VAL A 83 5.16 -9.68 -5.99
N HIS A 84 4.77 -10.06 -4.78
CA HIS A 84 4.18 -11.35 -4.44
C HIS A 84 2.85 -11.18 -3.68
N PRO A 85 1.99 -12.21 -3.63
CA PRO A 85 0.81 -12.18 -2.79
C PRO A 85 1.13 -11.77 -1.35
N GLY A 86 0.41 -10.76 -0.84
CA GLY A 86 0.65 -10.18 0.47
C GLY A 86 1.58 -8.96 0.49
N ASP A 87 2.25 -8.62 -0.61
CA ASP A 87 2.93 -7.33 -0.72
C ASP A 87 1.90 -6.18 -0.76
N LEU A 88 2.22 -5.07 -0.14
CA LEU A 88 1.39 -3.87 -0.18
C LEU A 88 1.98 -2.84 -1.13
N ILE A 89 1.15 -2.31 -2.03
CA ILE A 89 1.54 -1.25 -2.95
C ILE A 89 0.68 0.00 -2.74
N LEU A 90 1.28 1.17 -2.96
CA LEU A 90 0.65 2.47 -2.77
C LEU A 90 0.73 3.27 -4.07
N SER A 91 -0.39 3.80 -4.55
CA SER A 91 -0.39 4.62 -5.76
C SER A 91 0.34 5.95 -5.52
N ASN A 92 1.29 6.30 -6.41
CA ASN A 92 2.06 7.53 -6.30
C ASN A 92 1.51 8.68 -7.17
N SER A 93 0.62 8.36 -8.11
CA SER A 93 -0.01 9.28 -9.06
C SER A 93 -1.47 8.91 -9.28
N MET A 94 -2.24 9.69 -10.01
CA MET A 94 -3.67 9.48 -10.33
C MET A 94 -4.55 9.25 -9.10
N SER A 95 -4.58 8.04 -8.54
CA SER A 95 -5.29 7.67 -7.31
C SER A 95 -4.47 7.97 -6.05
N PHE A 96 -3.85 9.11 -5.97
CA PHE A 96 -2.85 9.58 -5.02
C PHE A 96 -3.00 9.01 -3.59
N GLY A 97 -2.06 8.12 -3.22
CA GLY A 97 -1.98 7.56 -1.88
C GLY A 97 -3.01 6.46 -1.57
N LYS A 98 -3.63 5.83 -2.59
CA LYS A 98 -4.51 4.68 -2.36
C LYS A 98 -3.68 3.40 -2.24
N PRO A 99 -3.81 2.65 -1.12
CA PRO A 99 -3.11 1.39 -0.91
C PRO A 99 -3.86 0.20 -1.50
N TYR A 100 -3.11 -0.85 -1.89
CA TYR A 100 -3.64 -2.13 -2.34
C TYR A 100 -2.73 -3.26 -1.89
N ILE A 101 -3.32 -4.45 -1.71
CA ILE A 101 -2.62 -5.70 -1.40
C ILE A 101 -2.52 -6.53 -2.68
N MET A 102 -1.35 -7.05 -2.97
CA MET A 102 -1.16 -7.97 -4.08
C MET A 102 -1.76 -9.33 -3.79
N GLY A 103 -2.61 -9.82 -4.68
CA GLY A 103 -3.16 -11.17 -4.64
C GLY A 103 -2.52 -12.13 -5.65
N ILE A 104 -1.58 -11.63 -6.47
CA ILE A 104 -0.88 -12.37 -7.51
C ILE A 104 0.61 -12.02 -7.54
N ASP A 105 1.42 -12.91 -8.09
CA ASP A 105 2.81 -12.60 -8.45
C ASP A 105 2.86 -11.69 -9.68
N GLY A 106 3.85 -10.81 -9.72
CA GLY A 106 4.06 -9.92 -10.86
C GLY A 106 5.16 -8.89 -10.62
N CYS A 107 5.09 -7.81 -11.37
CA CYS A 107 6.00 -6.67 -11.24
C CYS A 107 5.23 -5.36 -11.45
N ILE A 108 5.65 -4.32 -10.76
CA ILE A 108 4.91 -3.06 -10.68
C ILE A 108 5.52 -1.94 -11.50
N HIS A 109 4.63 -1.21 -12.19
CA HIS A 109 4.89 0.02 -12.93
C HIS A 109 5.42 1.13 -12.02
N ASP A 110 6.13 2.13 -12.56
CA ASP A 110 6.69 3.28 -11.83
C ASP A 110 5.63 4.23 -11.22
N GLY A 111 4.34 4.00 -11.47
CA GLY A 111 3.20 4.62 -10.78
C GLY A 111 2.94 4.07 -9.37
N TRP A 112 3.68 3.06 -8.93
CA TRP A 112 3.52 2.42 -7.63
C TRP A 112 4.72 2.60 -6.72
N LEU A 113 4.45 2.63 -5.42
CA LEU A 113 5.43 2.41 -4.35
C LEU A 113 5.14 1.06 -3.71
N LEU A 114 6.14 0.21 -3.57
CA LEU A 114 6.09 -1.05 -2.84
C LEU A 114 6.41 -0.77 -1.36
N ILE A 115 5.57 -1.25 -0.47
CA ILE A 115 5.72 -1.13 0.99
C ILE A 115 5.95 -2.52 1.57
N ARG A 116 7.18 -2.83 1.94
CA ARG A 116 7.53 -4.12 2.55
C ARG A 116 7.55 -4.03 4.07
N ASN A 117 6.73 -4.82 4.72
CA ASN A 117 6.69 -4.97 6.18
C ASN A 117 7.82 -5.92 6.66
N THR A 118 9.06 -5.59 6.31
CA THR A 118 10.25 -6.42 6.58
C THR A 118 10.44 -6.72 8.07
N TYR A 119 10.10 -5.75 8.91
CA TYR A 119 10.26 -5.87 10.37
C TYR A 119 9.06 -6.54 11.05
N LYS A 120 8.03 -6.95 10.31
CA LYS A 120 6.80 -7.59 10.81
C LYS A 120 6.11 -6.79 11.92
N VAL A 121 6.18 -5.47 11.85
CA VAL A 121 5.57 -4.54 12.82
C VAL A 121 4.06 -4.41 12.59
N PHE A 122 3.61 -4.65 11.36
CA PHE A 122 2.23 -4.46 10.97
C PHE A 122 1.49 -5.76 10.68
N ASP A 123 0.22 -5.77 11.02
CA ASP A 123 -0.78 -6.59 10.36
C ASP A 123 -1.06 -5.98 8.97
N LEU A 124 -1.16 -6.82 7.94
CA LEU A 124 -1.23 -6.34 6.55
C LEU A 124 -2.54 -5.60 6.26
N THR A 125 -3.66 -6.15 6.70
CA THR A 125 -4.98 -5.54 6.50
C THR A 125 -5.09 -4.21 7.26
N PHE A 126 -4.63 -4.20 8.53
CA PHE A 126 -4.54 -2.96 9.29
C PHE A 126 -3.68 -1.91 8.60
N LEU A 127 -2.50 -2.29 8.09
CA LEU A 127 -1.60 -1.37 7.39
C LEU A 127 -2.26 -0.80 6.13
N CYS A 128 -2.94 -1.63 5.35
CA CYS A 128 -3.67 -1.19 4.17
C CYS A 128 -4.70 -0.11 4.53
N HIS A 129 -5.54 -0.36 5.52
CA HIS A 129 -6.51 0.63 5.98
C HIS A 129 -5.86 1.90 6.54
N LEU A 130 -4.81 1.75 7.36
CA LEU A 130 -4.08 2.88 7.94
C LEU A 130 -3.58 3.85 6.86
N LEU A 131 -2.92 3.33 5.82
CA LEU A 131 -2.36 4.14 4.74
C LEU A 131 -3.43 4.85 3.90
N GLY A 132 -4.65 4.30 3.82
CA GLY A 132 -5.80 4.89 3.13
C GLY A 132 -6.60 5.91 3.98
N THR A 133 -6.24 6.14 5.25
CA THR A 133 -7.00 7.06 6.11
C THR A 133 -6.92 8.51 5.63
N PRO A 134 -7.96 9.34 5.91
CA PRO A 134 -7.91 10.77 5.62
C PRO A 134 -6.69 11.46 6.23
N GLN A 135 -6.27 11.05 7.42
CA GLN A 135 -5.09 11.59 8.12
C GLN A 135 -3.81 11.35 7.32
N MET A 136 -3.63 10.14 6.76
CA MET A 136 -2.48 9.83 5.92
C MET A 136 -2.53 10.62 4.60
N ILE A 137 -3.69 10.71 3.97
CA ILE A 137 -3.87 11.51 2.74
C ILE A 137 -3.54 12.99 2.98
N ILE A 138 -3.94 13.55 4.12
CA ILE A 138 -3.57 14.93 4.50
C ILE A 138 -2.05 15.07 4.63
N GLN A 139 -1.37 14.12 5.30
CA GLN A 139 0.08 14.13 5.41
C GLN A 139 0.75 14.05 4.04
N TYR A 140 0.30 13.13 3.16
CA TYR A 140 0.84 13.01 1.80
C TYR A 140 0.71 14.32 1.03
N LYS A 141 -0.46 14.95 1.06
CA LYS A 141 -0.70 16.24 0.38
C LYS A 141 0.17 17.36 0.95
N SER A 142 0.28 17.45 2.28
CA SER A 142 1.09 18.46 2.95
C SER A 142 2.57 18.33 2.59
N LEU A 143 3.11 17.11 2.59
CA LEU A 143 4.49 16.84 2.24
C LEU A 143 4.76 17.05 0.74
N ALA A 144 3.81 16.71 -0.12
CA ALA A 144 3.92 16.93 -1.57
C ALA A 144 3.84 18.41 -1.95
N ALA A 145 3.05 19.22 -1.24
CA ALA A 145 2.91 20.66 -1.52
C ALA A 145 4.23 21.45 -1.34
N GLY A 146 5.16 20.94 -0.54
CA GLY A 146 6.51 21.48 -0.39
C GLY A 146 7.53 20.98 -1.43
N SER A 147 7.12 20.11 -2.36
CA SER A 147 8.00 19.54 -3.37
C SER A 147 7.66 20.08 -4.77
N THR A 148 8.66 20.11 -5.66
CA THR A 148 8.48 20.52 -7.07
C THR A 148 7.74 19.47 -7.92
N VAL A 149 7.44 18.29 -7.34
CA VAL A 149 6.82 17.15 -8.02
C VAL A 149 5.53 16.78 -7.32
N ASN A 150 4.40 16.88 -8.03
CA ASN A 150 3.06 16.55 -7.50
C ASN A 150 2.81 15.03 -7.33
N ASN A 151 3.85 14.21 -7.26
CA ASN A 151 3.76 12.78 -7.09
C ASN A 151 4.34 12.35 -5.75
N LEU A 152 3.74 11.33 -5.14
CA LEU A 152 4.32 10.68 -3.97
C LEU A 152 5.62 9.97 -4.37
N ASN A 153 6.63 10.12 -3.53
CA ASN A 153 7.87 9.37 -3.63
C ASN A 153 8.17 8.67 -2.31
N LYS A 154 9.17 7.80 -2.31
CA LYS A 154 9.52 6.98 -1.13
C LYS A 154 9.93 7.83 0.08
N GLU A 155 10.59 8.97 -0.15
CA GLU A 155 11.03 9.89 0.90
C GLU A 155 9.83 10.58 1.56
N LEU A 156 8.88 11.08 0.76
CA LEU A 156 7.66 11.72 1.26
C LEU A 156 6.82 10.75 2.09
N VAL A 157 6.57 9.54 1.56
CA VAL A 157 5.82 8.51 2.27
C VAL A 157 6.57 8.05 3.52
N GLY A 158 7.88 7.86 3.44
CA GLY A 158 8.71 7.49 4.58
C GLY A 158 8.75 8.54 5.70
N ASN A 159 8.58 9.82 5.36
CA ASN A 159 8.56 10.92 6.32
C ASN A 159 7.22 11.11 7.02
N THR A 160 6.18 10.40 6.62
CA THR A 160 4.91 10.42 7.36
C THR A 160 5.06 9.84 8.75
N VAL A 161 4.19 10.27 9.64
CA VAL A 161 4.11 9.80 11.01
C VAL A 161 2.86 8.95 11.16
N VAL A 162 3.05 7.74 11.66
CA VAL A 162 1.96 6.79 11.94
C VAL A 162 1.82 6.58 13.44
N THR A 163 0.57 6.44 13.91
CA THR A 163 0.26 6.09 15.27
C THR A 163 -0.31 4.67 15.27
N ILE A 164 0.36 3.75 15.95
CA ILE A 164 0.10 2.32 15.82
C ILE A 164 -0.10 1.64 17.19
N PRO A 165 -1.09 0.73 17.30
CA PRO A 165 -1.28 -0.13 18.46
C PRO A 165 -0.33 -1.34 18.45
N THR A 166 -0.44 -2.17 19.47
CA THR A 166 0.21 -3.49 19.49
C THR A 166 -0.27 -4.37 18.32
N ILE A 167 0.58 -5.29 17.86
CA ILE A 167 0.24 -6.20 16.74
C ILE A 167 -1.04 -7.01 17.01
N LYS A 168 -1.32 -7.33 18.28
CA LYS A 168 -2.56 -8.04 18.66
C LYS A 168 -3.79 -7.20 18.38
N GLU A 169 -3.74 -5.92 18.73
CA GLU A 169 -4.84 -4.98 18.48
C GLU A 169 -4.97 -4.66 16.98
N GLN A 170 -3.85 -4.51 16.26
CA GLN A 170 -3.88 -4.34 14.81
C GLN A 170 -4.64 -5.46 14.10
N ARG A 171 -4.44 -6.72 14.50
CA ARG A 171 -5.15 -7.87 13.95
C ARG A 171 -6.66 -7.79 14.16
N VAL A 172 -7.08 -7.41 15.36
CA VAL A 172 -8.52 -7.25 15.66
C VAL A 172 -9.13 -6.11 14.84
N LEU A 173 -8.42 -4.98 14.76
CA LEU A 173 -8.84 -3.83 13.95
C LEU A 173 -8.89 -4.18 12.46
N GLY A 174 -7.85 -4.85 11.94
CA GLY A 174 -7.77 -5.26 10.54
C GLY A 174 -8.93 -6.19 10.17
N GLN A 175 -9.18 -7.24 10.95
CA GLN A 175 -10.31 -8.15 10.73
C GLN A 175 -11.67 -7.44 10.75
N TYR A 176 -11.87 -6.52 11.68
CA TYR A 176 -13.12 -5.76 11.77
C TYR A 176 -13.32 -4.89 10.54
N LEU A 177 -12.29 -4.16 10.11
CA LEU A 177 -12.35 -3.30 8.92
C LEU A 177 -12.56 -4.11 7.64
N GLU A 178 -11.88 -5.24 7.48
CA GLU A 178 -12.08 -6.14 6.34
C GLU A 178 -13.51 -6.70 6.30
N THR A 179 -14.09 -7.03 7.46
CA THR A 179 -15.49 -7.46 7.54
C THR A 179 -16.44 -6.35 7.08
N LEU A 180 -16.18 -5.11 7.47
CA LEU A 180 -17.00 -3.97 7.03
C LEU A 180 -16.87 -3.75 5.50
N ASP A 181 -15.66 -3.81 4.94
CA ASP A 181 -15.46 -3.68 3.50
C ASP A 181 -16.22 -4.76 2.72
N ASN A 182 -16.20 -6.00 3.19
CA ASN A 182 -16.94 -7.10 2.58
C ASN A 182 -18.45 -6.89 2.63
N LEU A 183 -18.99 -6.41 3.76
CA LEU A 183 -20.42 -6.10 3.90
C LEU A 183 -20.84 -4.95 2.97
N ILE A 184 -20.02 -3.89 2.87
CA ILE A 184 -20.28 -2.77 1.95
C ILE A 184 -20.29 -3.26 0.50
N THR A 185 -19.32 -4.08 0.12
CA THR A 185 -19.22 -4.62 -1.24
C THR A 185 -20.44 -5.48 -1.59
N LEU A 186 -20.91 -6.33 -0.67
CA LEU A 186 -22.09 -7.16 -0.87
C LEU A 186 -23.37 -6.32 -1.10
N HIS A 187 -23.56 -5.25 -0.32
CA HIS A 187 -24.75 -4.37 -0.48
C HIS A 187 -24.71 -3.47 -1.71
N GLN A 188 -23.56 -3.31 -2.36
CA GLN A 188 -23.43 -2.53 -3.59
C GLN A 188 -23.65 -3.39 -4.86
N CYS A 189 -23.72 -4.71 -4.70
CA CYS A 189 -23.96 -5.65 -5.79
C CYS A 189 -25.45 -6.05 -5.93
N GLU A 190 -26.33 -5.55 -5.07
CA GLU A 190 -27.79 -5.64 -5.16
C GLU A 190 -28.36 -4.39 -5.88
#